data_efecb6f5c3cfada733cfd9d4bfb2cda2
#
_entry.id   efecb6f5c3cfada733cfd9d4bfb2cda2
#
_cell.length_a   1.000
_cell.length_b   1.000
_cell.length_c   1.000
_cell.angle_alpha   90.00
_cell.angle_beta   90.00
_cell.angle_gamma   90.00
#
_symmetry.space_group_name_H-M   'P 1'
#
loop_
_entity.id
_entity.type
_entity.pdbx_description
1 polymer ?
#
loop_
_entity_poly.entity_id
_entity_poly.type
_entity_poly.pdbx_seq_one_letter_code
_entity_poly.pdbx_strand_id
1 'polypeptide(L)'
;MMAALRQKIDRFFGRGDASVFVPVMDGALKPNETLDMLEPVFKVEGVDNLISSSGRLMASGGSTLLHLDDSGGPCPIQQFSDPISALAADSSGRIAVGLASGRVAVIEPDQPQPVAEISIPCPTALLFDEGDLWIASGSQTNGPEEWQRDLMTLGRSGAIHRWDTRADTTAEIARGLAWPYGLARMADGSILVSESWRHRLVRLAPDRRQGRPEETPLSGLPGYPARIVPDGEGGFWLAIFAPRNQLIEFVLRETEYRQRMIASMKPDFWIAPCLRSGSDFREPLQGGGVKQMGVLKPWAPTRSYGLVVHLDRHLEPTASLHSRANGHVHGVTSMALHGRNGTPHLWIGAKGDGVVVVLPEKGVLDD
;
A
#
# COMPACT_ATOMS: atom_id res chain seq x y z
N MET A 1 10.11 25.11 23.58
CA MET A 1 9.22 26.27 23.78
C MET A 1 9.31 27.29 22.66
N MET A 2 10.49 27.74 22.23
CA MET A 2 10.64 28.70 21.12
C MET A 2 10.13 28.21 19.75
N ALA A 3 10.34 26.92 19.39
CA ALA A 3 9.85 26.35 18.13
C ALA A 3 8.31 26.35 18.04
N ALA A 4 7.61 26.03 19.12
CA ALA A 4 6.15 26.04 19.19
C ALA A 4 5.57 27.46 19.12
N LEU A 5 6.28 28.46 19.65
CA LEU A 5 5.88 29.88 19.56
C LEU A 5 6.09 30.40 18.13
N ARG A 6 7.20 30.06 17.50
CA ARG A 6 7.49 30.38 16.10
C ARG A 6 6.44 29.78 15.17
N GLN A 7 6.07 28.53 15.38
CA GLN A 7 5.03 27.85 14.61
C GLN A 7 3.63 28.50 14.77
N LYS A 8 3.30 29.04 15.98
CA LYS A 8 2.06 29.79 16.20
C LYS A 8 2.08 31.17 15.53
N ILE A 9 3.23 31.86 15.55
CA ILE A 9 3.43 33.17 14.91
C ILE A 9 3.38 33.01 13.39
N ASP A 10 4.06 32.03 12.84
CA ASP A 10 4.04 31.72 11.41
C ASP A 10 2.64 31.35 10.92
N ARG A 11 1.86 30.60 11.75
CA ARG A 11 0.44 30.30 11.50
C ARG A 11 -0.45 31.53 11.48
N PHE A 12 -0.22 32.46 12.41
CA PHE A 12 -0.98 33.71 12.51
C PHE A 12 -0.74 34.63 11.30
N PHE A 13 0.49 34.65 10.77
CA PHE A 13 0.86 35.42 9.59
C PHE A 13 0.73 34.69 8.26
N GLY A 14 0.16 33.46 8.25
CA GLY A 14 0.01 32.65 7.06
C GLY A 14 1.32 32.22 6.41
N ARG A 15 2.43 32.21 7.16
CA ARG A 15 3.79 31.95 6.63
C ARG A 15 4.31 30.54 6.92
N GLY A 16 3.73 29.82 7.86
CA GLY A 16 4.34 28.61 8.41
C GLY A 16 4.05 27.31 7.68
N ASP A 17 2.80 27.04 7.44
CA ASP A 17 2.34 25.74 6.92
C ASP A 17 1.67 25.83 5.54
N ALA A 18 1.65 27.00 4.93
CA ALA A 18 1.00 27.24 3.64
C ALA A 18 1.82 26.72 2.45
N SER A 19 3.11 26.45 2.59
CA SER A 19 3.88 25.78 1.56
C SER A 19 3.59 24.29 1.57
N VAL A 20 2.61 23.88 0.78
CA VAL A 20 2.36 22.47 0.48
C VAL A 20 3.49 22.01 -0.43
N PHE A 21 4.50 21.41 0.16
CA PHE A 21 5.59 20.82 -0.61
C PHE A 21 5.24 19.36 -0.91
N VAL A 22 5.02 19.07 -2.19
CA VAL A 22 5.01 17.71 -2.73
C VAL A 22 6.37 17.50 -3.39
N PRO A 23 7.15 16.48 -3.01
CA PRO A 23 8.43 16.19 -3.63
C PRO A 23 8.28 16.04 -5.15
N VAL A 24 9.23 16.59 -5.89
CA VAL A 24 9.30 16.42 -7.34
C VAL A 24 9.74 14.98 -7.62
N MET A 25 9.11 14.35 -8.58
CA MET A 25 9.56 13.06 -9.10
C MET A 25 10.71 13.31 -10.09
N ASP A 26 11.94 13.18 -9.61
CA ASP A 26 13.16 13.33 -10.41
C ASP A 26 14.15 12.20 -10.11
N GLY A 27 15.30 12.18 -10.79
CA GLY A 27 16.29 11.11 -10.63
C GLY A 27 15.69 9.73 -10.88
N ALA A 28 15.87 8.82 -9.93
CA ALA A 28 15.33 7.46 -9.98
C ALA A 28 13.78 7.41 -9.95
N LEU A 29 13.13 8.49 -9.56
CA LEU A 29 11.66 8.62 -9.52
C LEU A 29 11.09 9.37 -10.73
N LYS A 30 11.89 9.65 -11.75
CA LYS A 30 11.43 10.37 -12.94
C LYS A 30 10.29 9.62 -13.64
N PRO A 31 9.15 10.29 -13.93
CA PRO A 31 8.00 9.67 -14.57
C PRO A 31 8.35 9.06 -15.94
N ASN A 32 7.92 7.82 -16.14
CA ASN A 32 8.00 7.06 -17.38
C ASN A 32 6.62 6.43 -17.70
N GLU A 33 6.56 5.50 -18.62
CA GLU A 33 5.33 4.80 -19.03
C GLU A 33 5.50 3.27 -18.93
N THR A 34 6.47 2.82 -18.12
CA THR A 34 6.85 1.39 -18.09
C THR A 34 5.69 0.50 -17.68
N LEU A 35 4.88 0.89 -16.69
CA LEU A 35 3.68 0.11 -16.33
C LEU A 35 2.62 0.12 -17.44
N ASP A 36 2.49 1.20 -18.20
CA ASP A 36 1.52 1.31 -19.28
C ASP A 36 1.92 0.51 -20.53
N MET A 37 3.18 0.11 -20.63
CA MET A 37 3.67 -0.80 -21.69
C MET A 37 3.42 -2.28 -21.37
N LEU A 38 3.04 -2.60 -20.12
CA LEU A 38 2.79 -3.98 -19.71
C LEU A 38 1.33 -4.36 -19.99
N GLU A 39 1.14 -5.46 -20.69
CA GLU A 39 -0.20 -6.01 -20.90
C GLU A 39 -0.70 -6.72 -19.63
N PRO A 40 -1.96 -6.54 -19.26
CA PRO A 40 -2.56 -7.28 -18.15
C PRO A 40 -2.56 -8.80 -18.40
N VAL A 41 -1.90 -9.55 -17.52
CA VAL A 41 -1.95 -11.02 -17.52
C VAL A 41 -3.27 -11.51 -16.94
N PHE A 42 -3.73 -10.87 -15.85
CA PHE A 42 -5.03 -11.19 -15.25
C PHE A 42 -5.87 -9.93 -15.08
N LYS A 43 -7.19 -10.09 -15.22
CA LYS A 43 -8.20 -9.10 -14.88
C LYS A 43 -9.07 -9.68 -13.76
N VAL A 44 -8.97 -9.08 -12.57
CA VAL A 44 -9.68 -9.53 -11.36
C VAL A 44 -10.19 -8.30 -10.63
N GLU A 45 -11.49 -8.15 -10.54
CA GLU A 45 -12.10 -7.04 -9.81
C GLU A 45 -11.65 -7.04 -8.35
N GLY A 46 -11.14 -5.89 -7.88
CA GLY A 46 -10.65 -5.72 -6.51
C GLY A 46 -9.43 -6.57 -6.17
N VAL A 47 -8.62 -6.96 -7.19
CA VAL A 47 -7.38 -7.71 -6.96
C VAL A 47 -6.46 -7.00 -5.97
N ASP A 48 -5.98 -7.73 -4.97
CA ASP A 48 -5.05 -7.22 -3.97
C ASP A 48 -4.24 -8.38 -3.37
N ASN A 49 -3.30 -8.06 -2.48
CA ASN A 49 -2.61 -9.03 -1.65
C ASN A 49 -1.91 -10.15 -2.44
N LEU A 50 -1.17 -9.80 -3.51
CA LEU A 50 -0.37 -10.78 -4.23
C LEU A 50 0.65 -11.45 -3.29
N ILE A 51 0.68 -12.78 -3.29
CA ILE A 51 1.67 -13.60 -2.58
C ILE A 51 2.14 -14.76 -3.46
N SER A 52 3.37 -15.21 -3.24
CA SER A 52 3.91 -16.44 -3.82
C SER A 52 4.11 -17.46 -2.73
N SER A 53 3.51 -18.64 -2.87
CA SER A 53 3.64 -19.74 -1.90
C SER A 53 3.59 -21.09 -2.61
N SER A 54 4.50 -22.00 -2.24
CA SER A 54 4.54 -23.38 -2.74
C SER A 54 4.47 -23.45 -4.28
N GLY A 55 5.17 -22.54 -4.98
CA GLY A 55 5.17 -22.49 -6.44
C GLY A 55 3.88 -21.95 -7.07
N ARG A 56 2.97 -21.40 -6.29
CA ARG A 56 1.72 -20.79 -6.77
C ARG A 56 1.71 -19.29 -6.54
N LEU A 57 1.25 -18.55 -7.53
CA LEU A 57 0.89 -17.13 -7.37
C LEU A 57 -0.55 -17.05 -6.88
N MET A 58 -0.76 -16.37 -5.78
CA MET A 58 -2.09 -16.20 -5.20
C MET A 58 -2.39 -14.71 -4.98
N ALA A 59 -3.68 -14.38 -4.94
CA ALA A 59 -4.18 -13.04 -4.67
C ALA A 59 -5.53 -13.09 -3.97
N SER A 60 -5.97 -11.95 -3.43
CA SER A 60 -7.38 -11.77 -3.08
C SER A 60 -8.14 -11.08 -4.22
N GLY A 61 -9.39 -11.52 -4.45
CA GLY A 61 -10.40 -10.82 -5.22
C GLY A 61 -11.62 -10.60 -4.33
N GLY A 62 -11.72 -9.43 -3.70
CA GLY A 62 -12.73 -9.21 -2.67
C GLY A 62 -12.58 -10.16 -1.49
N SER A 63 -13.58 -11.01 -1.23
CA SER A 63 -13.58 -12.01 -0.16
C SER A 63 -13.08 -13.40 -0.61
N THR A 64 -12.56 -13.53 -1.83
CA THR A 64 -12.09 -14.81 -2.38
C THR A 64 -10.56 -14.85 -2.44
N LEU A 65 -9.97 -15.89 -1.89
CA LEU A 65 -8.57 -16.26 -2.16
C LEU A 65 -8.52 -16.96 -3.51
N LEU A 66 -7.67 -16.47 -4.40
CA LEU A 66 -7.51 -16.93 -5.77
C LEU A 66 -6.12 -17.52 -6.00
N HIS A 67 -6.03 -18.56 -6.78
CA HIS A 67 -4.81 -18.95 -7.49
C HIS A 67 -4.82 -18.29 -8.87
N LEU A 68 -3.75 -17.60 -9.21
CA LEU A 68 -3.55 -16.99 -10.53
C LEU A 68 -2.71 -17.95 -11.37
N ASP A 69 -3.36 -18.71 -12.25
CA ASP A 69 -2.74 -19.70 -13.11
C ASP A 69 -2.52 -19.11 -14.51
N ASP A 70 -1.29 -19.06 -14.98
CA ASP A 70 -0.92 -18.52 -16.30
C ASP A 70 -1.64 -19.22 -17.46
N SER A 71 -2.04 -20.49 -17.28
CA SER A 71 -2.69 -21.30 -18.32
C SER A 71 -4.22 -21.33 -18.19
N GLY A 72 -4.74 -21.19 -16.98
CA GLY A 72 -6.17 -21.36 -16.66
C GLY A 72 -6.86 -20.07 -16.20
N GLY A 73 -6.10 -19.03 -15.90
CA GLY A 73 -6.63 -17.79 -15.34
C GLY A 73 -6.89 -17.84 -13.81
N PRO A 74 -7.65 -16.88 -13.27
CA PRO A 74 -7.93 -16.80 -11.84
C PRO A 74 -8.86 -17.96 -11.40
N CYS A 75 -8.38 -18.83 -10.50
CA CYS A 75 -9.11 -19.97 -9.96
C CYS A 75 -9.42 -19.75 -8.46
N PRO A 76 -10.69 -19.79 -8.02
CA PRO A 76 -11.04 -19.70 -6.61
C PRO A 76 -10.45 -20.86 -5.79
N ILE A 77 -9.77 -20.54 -4.69
CA ILE A 77 -9.28 -21.52 -3.70
C ILE A 77 -10.27 -21.60 -2.54
N GLN A 78 -10.59 -20.43 -1.94
CA GLN A 78 -11.44 -20.36 -0.76
C GLN A 78 -12.19 -19.03 -0.69
N GLN A 79 -13.46 -19.10 -0.28
CA GLN A 79 -14.33 -17.95 -0.03
C GLN A 79 -14.39 -17.67 1.47
N PHE A 80 -14.24 -16.40 1.86
CA PHE A 80 -14.37 -15.94 3.24
C PHE A 80 -15.67 -15.14 3.44
N SER A 81 -16.05 -14.94 4.71
CA SER A 81 -17.26 -14.17 5.07
C SER A 81 -17.13 -12.67 4.79
N ASP A 82 -15.88 -12.16 4.83
CA ASP A 82 -15.58 -10.73 4.72
C ASP A 82 -14.49 -10.52 3.66
N PRO A 83 -14.35 -9.30 3.12
CA PRO A 83 -13.26 -8.97 2.21
C PRO A 83 -11.89 -9.25 2.84
N ILE A 84 -11.00 -9.84 2.05
CA ILE A 84 -9.61 -10.08 2.45
C ILE A 84 -8.84 -8.75 2.35
N SER A 85 -8.28 -8.32 3.45
CA SER A 85 -7.53 -7.06 3.55
C SER A 85 -6.01 -7.27 3.57
N ALA A 86 -5.54 -8.46 3.95
CA ALA A 86 -4.12 -8.79 3.97
C ALA A 86 -3.90 -10.30 3.77
N LEU A 87 -2.80 -10.67 3.11
CA LEU A 87 -2.33 -12.03 2.95
C LEU A 87 -0.85 -12.13 3.25
N ALA A 88 -0.43 -13.24 3.82
CA ALA A 88 0.97 -13.66 3.88
C ALA A 88 1.06 -15.18 3.76
N ALA A 89 2.20 -15.67 3.28
CA ALA A 89 2.48 -17.11 3.28
C ALA A 89 3.86 -17.37 3.87
N ASP A 90 4.03 -18.52 4.50
CA ASP A 90 5.32 -18.98 4.96
C ASP A 90 5.90 -20.07 4.04
N SER A 91 7.14 -20.47 4.35
CA SER A 91 7.86 -21.51 3.58
C SER A 91 7.24 -22.92 3.70
N SER A 92 6.40 -23.16 4.70
CA SER A 92 5.67 -24.44 4.86
C SER A 92 4.36 -24.50 4.05
N GLY A 93 3.95 -23.36 3.45
CA GLY A 93 2.73 -23.23 2.69
C GLY A 93 1.52 -22.79 3.53
N ARG A 94 1.69 -22.48 4.83
CA ARG A 94 0.62 -21.86 5.62
C ARG A 94 0.32 -20.48 5.08
N ILE A 95 -0.93 -20.09 5.10
CA ILE A 95 -1.41 -18.79 4.64
C ILE A 95 -2.08 -18.08 5.81
N ALA A 96 -1.64 -16.87 6.10
CA ALA A 96 -2.34 -15.97 7.00
C ALA A 96 -3.26 -15.06 6.19
N VAL A 97 -4.50 -14.92 6.65
CA VAL A 97 -5.56 -14.16 6.00
C VAL A 97 -6.11 -13.15 7.00
N GLY A 98 -5.93 -11.86 6.71
CA GLY A 98 -6.57 -10.77 7.43
C GLY A 98 -7.88 -10.40 6.73
N LEU A 99 -8.96 -10.24 7.48
CA LEU A 99 -10.29 -9.89 6.99
C LEU A 99 -10.70 -8.48 7.40
N ALA A 100 -11.53 -7.85 6.62
CA ALA A 100 -12.04 -6.50 6.89
C ALA A 100 -12.79 -6.39 8.22
N SER A 101 -13.35 -7.50 8.72
CA SER A 101 -13.95 -7.58 10.06
C SER A 101 -12.96 -7.48 11.22
N GLY A 102 -11.65 -7.50 10.95
CA GLY A 102 -10.60 -7.52 11.98
C GLY A 102 -10.15 -8.93 12.38
N ARG A 103 -10.72 -9.96 11.81
CA ARG A 103 -10.29 -11.35 12.04
C ARG A 103 -9.00 -11.62 11.24
N VAL A 104 -8.01 -12.22 11.88
CA VAL A 104 -6.79 -12.72 11.26
C VAL A 104 -6.71 -14.23 11.53
N ALA A 105 -6.68 -15.04 10.49
CA ALA A 105 -6.70 -16.48 10.55
C ALA A 105 -5.48 -17.08 9.86
N VAL A 106 -4.95 -18.18 10.39
CA VAL A 106 -3.91 -18.98 9.73
C VAL A 106 -4.57 -20.28 9.24
N ILE A 107 -4.43 -20.54 7.94
CA ILE A 107 -4.93 -21.74 7.29
C ILE A 107 -3.77 -22.59 6.75
N GLU A 108 -3.94 -23.88 6.71
CA GLU A 108 -3.04 -24.82 6.05
C GLU A 108 -3.57 -25.21 4.66
N PRO A 109 -2.67 -25.55 3.71
CA PRO A 109 -3.08 -25.81 2.32
C PRO A 109 -4.18 -26.84 2.13
N ASP A 110 -4.22 -27.85 3.01
CA ASP A 110 -5.13 -29.00 2.92
C ASP A 110 -6.26 -28.95 3.96
N GLN A 111 -6.36 -27.88 4.73
CA GLN A 111 -7.37 -27.72 5.78
C GLN A 111 -8.21 -26.47 5.55
N PRO A 112 -9.54 -26.63 5.29
CA PRO A 112 -10.41 -25.47 5.07
C PRO A 112 -10.70 -24.66 6.33
N GLN A 113 -10.46 -25.25 7.52
CA GLN A 113 -10.66 -24.58 8.80
C GLN A 113 -9.35 -23.91 9.27
N PRO A 114 -9.43 -22.72 9.88
CA PRO A 114 -8.26 -22.09 10.48
C PRO A 114 -7.62 -22.96 11.57
N VAL A 115 -6.30 -23.07 11.56
CA VAL A 115 -5.52 -23.74 12.62
C VAL A 115 -5.23 -22.80 13.79
N ALA A 116 -5.29 -21.50 13.55
CA ALA A 116 -5.18 -20.46 14.57
C ALA A 116 -5.93 -19.19 14.12
N GLU A 117 -6.46 -18.42 15.07
CA GLU A 117 -7.24 -17.22 14.77
C GLU A 117 -7.12 -16.18 15.89
N ILE A 118 -7.06 -14.90 15.52
CA ILE A 118 -7.00 -13.75 16.43
C ILE A 118 -7.83 -12.59 15.89
N SER A 119 -8.25 -11.67 16.76
CA SER A 119 -8.93 -10.42 16.36
C SER A 119 -8.00 -9.22 16.53
N ILE A 120 -7.67 -8.57 15.40
CA ILE A 120 -6.88 -7.32 15.35
C ILE A 120 -7.63 -6.33 14.45
N PRO A 121 -7.97 -5.13 14.93
CA PRO A 121 -8.69 -4.14 14.12
C PRO A 121 -7.93 -3.80 12.83
N CYS A 122 -8.65 -3.67 11.72
CA CYS A 122 -8.12 -3.16 10.45
C CYS A 122 -6.77 -3.77 10.02
N PRO A 123 -6.66 -5.10 9.84
CA PRO A 123 -5.41 -5.71 9.37
C PRO A 123 -5.14 -5.25 7.93
N THR A 124 -3.96 -4.65 7.70
CA THR A 124 -3.58 -4.05 6.41
C THR A 124 -2.40 -4.75 5.75
N ALA A 125 -1.52 -5.35 6.55
CA ALA A 125 -0.43 -6.19 6.06
C ALA A 125 -0.10 -7.29 7.07
N LEU A 126 0.36 -8.43 6.55
CA LEU A 126 0.80 -9.59 7.32
C LEU A 126 2.20 -10.00 6.86
N LEU A 127 2.99 -10.56 7.77
CA LEU A 127 4.31 -11.10 7.47
C LEU A 127 4.62 -12.24 8.44
N PHE A 128 4.90 -13.44 7.92
CA PHE A 128 5.49 -14.50 8.71
C PHE A 128 6.99 -14.27 8.90
N ASP A 129 7.43 -14.38 10.14
CA ASP A 129 8.82 -14.24 10.52
C ASP A 129 9.18 -15.18 11.68
N GLU A 130 10.11 -16.13 11.44
CA GLU A 130 10.61 -17.11 12.43
C GLU A 130 9.51 -17.92 13.16
N GLY A 131 8.36 -18.09 12.54
CA GLY A 131 7.20 -18.81 13.09
C GLY A 131 6.15 -17.91 13.76
N ASP A 132 6.46 -16.65 13.98
CA ASP A 132 5.50 -15.62 14.42
C ASP A 132 4.82 -14.96 13.21
N LEU A 133 3.64 -14.39 13.46
CA LEU A 133 2.94 -13.56 12.49
C LEU A 133 2.99 -12.09 12.93
N TRP A 134 3.63 -11.25 12.11
CA TRP A 134 3.57 -9.81 12.25
C TRP A 134 2.33 -9.27 11.54
N ILE A 135 1.60 -8.38 12.20
CA ILE A 135 0.32 -7.84 11.76
C ILE A 135 0.37 -6.32 11.83
N ALA A 136 0.23 -5.66 10.69
CA ALA A 136 -0.03 -4.24 10.65
C ALA A 136 -1.53 -3.98 10.80
N SER A 137 -1.90 -3.17 11.78
CA SER A 137 -3.24 -2.63 12.00
C SER A 137 -3.27 -1.20 11.53
N GLY A 138 -4.02 -0.90 10.46
CA GLY A 138 -4.06 0.43 9.84
C GLY A 138 -4.69 1.48 10.73
N SER A 139 -5.77 1.13 11.40
CA SER A 139 -6.56 2.03 12.26
C SER A 139 -7.27 1.25 13.36
N GLN A 140 -7.53 1.93 14.49
CA GLN A 140 -8.36 1.40 15.57
C GLN A 140 -9.85 1.80 15.42
N THR A 141 -10.17 2.68 14.48
CA THR A 141 -11.50 3.29 14.34
C THR A 141 -12.13 3.09 12.97
N ASN A 142 -11.32 2.88 11.93
CA ASN A 142 -11.77 2.72 10.55
C ASN A 142 -11.38 1.34 10.02
N GLY A 143 -12.25 0.73 9.22
CA GLY A 143 -11.95 -0.52 8.53
C GLY A 143 -11.00 -0.32 7.33
N PRO A 144 -10.48 -1.42 6.73
CA PRO A 144 -9.57 -1.32 5.58
C PRO A 144 -10.19 -0.61 4.36
N GLU A 145 -11.50 -0.70 4.17
CA GLU A 145 -12.22 -0.03 3.08
C GLU A 145 -12.47 1.46 3.34
N GLU A 146 -12.36 1.90 4.60
CA GLU A 146 -12.52 3.29 5.02
C GLU A 146 -11.20 4.07 5.05
N TRP A 147 -10.16 3.60 4.35
CA TRP A 147 -8.83 4.21 4.33
C TRP A 147 -8.84 5.70 3.94
N GLN A 148 -9.71 6.12 3.00
CA GLN A 148 -9.86 7.53 2.65
C GLN A 148 -10.40 8.35 3.82
N ARG A 149 -11.35 7.80 4.58
CA ARG A 149 -11.87 8.45 5.80
C ARG A 149 -10.78 8.57 6.86
N ASP A 150 -10.00 7.53 7.06
CA ASP A 150 -8.88 7.55 8.01
C ASP A 150 -7.86 8.64 7.62
N LEU A 151 -7.45 8.71 6.35
CA LEU A 151 -6.59 9.78 5.85
C LEU A 151 -7.22 11.16 6.08
N MET A 152 -8.47 11.35 5.65
CA MET A 152 -9.14 12.65 5.72
C MET A 152 -9.48 13.08 7.16
N THR A 153 -9.50 12.17 8.11
CA THR A 153 -9.59 12.47 9.55
C THR A 153 -8.22 12.57 10.22
N LEU A 154 -7.12 12.44 9.47
CA LEU A 154 -5.73 12.47 9.95
C LEU A 154 -5.45 11.35 10.95
N GLY A 155 -5.91 10.12 10.64
CA GLY A 155 -5.77 8.94 11.49
C GLY A 155 -4.32 8.64 11.87
N ARG A 156 -4.11 8.29 13.14
CA ARG A 156 -2.79 7.96 13.72
C ARG A 156 -2.91 6.89 14.80
N SER A 157 -3.89 6.03 14.66
CA SER A 157 -4.18 4.97 15.64
C SER A 157 -3.64 3.60 15.21
N GLY A 158 -2.92 3.54 14.11
CA GLY A 158 -2.32 2.29 13.61
C GLY A 158 -1.26 1.72 14.55
N ALA A 159 -1.09 0.40 14.48
CA ALA A 159 -0.19 -0.36 15.34
C ALA A 159 0.45 -1.53 14.60
N ILE A 160 1.54 -2.05 15.14
CA ILE A 160 2.16 -3.31 14.73
C ILE A 160 2.06 -4.29 15.88
N HIS A 161 1.55 -5.47 15.59
CA HIS A 161 1.44 -6.58 16.52
C HIS A 161 2.32 -7.75 16.06
N ARG A 162 2.81 -8.52 17.00
CA ARG A 162 3.48 -9.80 16.77
C ARG A 162 2.68 -10.87 17.51
N TRP A 163 2.27 -11.88 16.79
CA TRP A 163 1.48 -13.00 17.28
C TRP A 163 2.27 -14.31 17.16
N ASP A 164 2.63 -14.88 18.30
CA ASP A 164 3.11 -16.26 18.37
C ASP A 164 1.91 -17.19 18.19
N THR A 165 1.80 -17.77 17.01
CA THR A 165 0.67 -18.63 16.64
C THR A 165 0.67 -19.99 17.35
N ARG A 166 1.78 -20.37 17.99
CA ARG A 166 1.91 -21.64 18.75
C ARG A 166 1.51 -21.45 20.21
N ALA A 167 2.02 -20.40 20.83
CA ALA A 167 1.74 -20.05 22.22
C ALA A 167 0.41 -19.28 22.36
N ASP A 168 -0.20 -18.84 21.25
CA ASP A 168 -1.38 -17.98 21.18
C ASP A 168 -1.22 -16.70 22.01
N THR A 169 -0.04 -16.08 21.91
CA THR A 169 0.27 -14.84 22.62
C THR A 169 0.55 -13.71 21.67
N THR A 170 0.00 -12.54 22.00
CA THR A 170 0.15 -11.34 21.15
C THR A 170 0.84 -10.23 21.92
N ALA A 171 1.78 -9.56 21.24
CA ALA A 171 2.44 -8.37 21.76
C ALA A 171 2.24 -7.20 20.78
N GLU A 172 1.86 -6.03 21.30
CA GLU A 172 1.90 -4.79 20.54
C GLU A 172 3.34 -4.26 20.53
N ILE A 173 3.94 -4.17 19.35
CA ILE A 173 5.34 -3.78 19.16
C ILE A 173 5.48 -2.27 18.96
N ALA A 174 4.57 -1.67 18.19
CA ALA A 174 4.56 -0.23 17.94
C ALA A 174 3.13 0.29 17.82
N ARG A 175 2.92 1.55 18.18
CA ARG A 175 1.62 2.25 18.10
C ARG A 175 1.76 3.69 17.60
N GLY A 176 0.63 4.30 17.28
CA GLY A 176 0.59 5.71 16.85
C GLY A 176 1.11 5.90 15.44
N LEU A 177 1.06 4.84 14.63
CA LEU A 177 1.38 4.86 13.22
C LEU A 177 0.20 5.41 12.41
N ALA A 178 0.50 6.08 11.32
CA ALA A 178 -0.49 6.66 10.42
C ALA A 178 -0.66 5.75 9.20
N TRP A 179 -1.53 4.75 9.32
CA TRP A 179 -1.83 3.74 8.33
C TRP A 179 -0.61 2.92 7.90
N PRO A 180 -0.06 2.06 8.78
CA PRO A 180 0.93 1.07 8.36
C PRO A 180 0.28 0.12 7.34
N TYR A 181 0.92 -0.05 6.15
CA TYR A 181 0.29 -0.76 5.03
C TYR A 181 1.19 -1.82 4.37
N GLY A 182 2.44 -1.89 4.74
CA GLY A 182 3.39 -2.88 4.25
C GLY A 182 4.37 -3.30 5.33
N LEU A 183 4.77 -4.57 5.28
CA LEU A 183 5.75 -5.18 6.17
C LEU A 183 6.78 -5.95 5.33
N ALA A 184 8.06 -5.80 5.63
CA ALA A 184 9.12 -6.61 5.05
C ALA A 184 10.22 -6.88 6.08
N ARG A 185 10.83 -8.07 6.04
CA ARG A 185 12.00 -8.40 6.85
C ARG A 185 13.27 -7.91 6.18
N MET A 186 14.13 -7.23 6.91
CA MET A 186 15.46 -6.83 6.48
C MET A 186 16.48 -7.93 6.82
N ALA A 187 17.65 -7.88 6.16
CA ALA A 187 18.71 -8.87 6.35
C ALA A 187 19.25 -8.95 7.79
N ASP A 188 19.16 -7.85 8.54
CA ASP A 188 19.58 -7.78 9.95
C ASP A 188 18.48 -8.21 10.94
N GLY A 189 17.35 -8.73 10.44
CA GLY A 189 16.22 -9.19 11.24
C GLY A 189 15.27 -8.07 11.68
N SER A 190 15.53 -6.81 11.36
CA SER A 190 14.57 -5.72 11.61
C SER A 190 13.38 -5.79 10.64
N ILE A 191 12.26 -5.21 11.05
CA ILE A 191 11.06 -5.14 10.23
C ILE A 191 10.90 -3.73 9.67
N LEU A 192 10.84 -3.65 8.35
CA LEU A 192 10.52 -2.44 7.61
C LEU A 192 9.01 -2.31 7.49
N VAL A 193 8.48 -1.12 7.80
CA VAL A 193 7.05 -0.80 7.77
C VAL A 193 6.82 0.41 6.88
N SER A 194 5.91 0.34 5.92
CA SER A 194 5.43 1.52 5.21
C SER A 194 4.38 2.25 6.04
N GLU A 195 4.54 3.56 6.24
CA GLU A 195 3.59 4.42 6.94
C GLU A 195 2.97 5.40 5.94
N SER A 196 1.77 5.06 5.43
CA SER A 196 1.19 5.69 4.24
C SER A 196 0.92 7.17 4.40
N TRP A 197 0.24 7.59 5.50
CA TRP A 197 -0.14 9.01 5.68
C TRP A 197 1.02 9.92 6.07
N ARG A 198 2.19 9.33 6.38
CA ARG A 198 3.43 10.10 6.61
C ARG A 198 4.43 9.95 5.48
N HIS A 199 4.06 9.26 4.40
CA HIS A 199 4.88 9.12 3.18
C HIS A 199 6.31 8.68 3.48
N ARG A 200 6.46 7.62 4.29
CA ARG A 200 7.77 7.18 4.78
C ARG A 200 7.83 5.68 5.04
N LEU A 201 9.05 5.19 5.18
CA LEU A 201 9.34 3.89 5.77
C LEU A 201 9.86 4.09 7.19
N VAL A 202 9.49 3.20 8.10
CA VAL A 202 10.01 3.14 9.45
C VAL A 202 10.58 1.76 9.71
N ARG A 203 11.62 1.68 10.54
CA ARG A 203 12.31 0.46 10.89
C ARG A 203 12.08 0.13 12.35
N LEU A 204 11.70 -1.12 12.62
CA LEU A 204 11.53 -1.69 13.95
C LEU A 204 12.68 -2.65 14.21
N ALA A 205 13.44 -2.43 15.29
CA ALA A 205 14.55 -3.32 15.66
C ALA A 205 14.06 -4.73 16.05
N PRO A 206 14.85 -5.79 15.83
CA PRO A 206 14.43 -7.18 16.01
C PRO A 206 14.14 -7.55 17.47
N ASP A 207 14.82 -6.93 18.41
CA ASP A 207 14.76 -7.23 19.85
C ASP A 207 13.76 -6.36 20.64
N ARG A 208 12.91 -5.61 19.95
CA ARG A 208 12.08 -4.60 20.57
C ARG A 208 10.98 -5.15 21.47
N ARG A 209 11.04 -4.69 22.71
CA ARG A 209 9.94 -4.71 23.67
C ARG A 209 9.26 -3.35 23.62
N GLN A 210 8.04 -3.26 23.09
CA GLN A 210 7.12 -2.12 23.03
C GLN A 210 7.74 -0.70 22.89
N GLY A 211 7.34 0.05 21.89
CA GLY A 211 7.72 1.46 21.75
C GLY A 211 7.43 2.09 20.38
N ARG A 212 7.99 3.29 20.18
CA ARG A 212 7.94 3.98 18.88
C ARG A 212 8.96 3.40 17.91
N PRO A 213 8.74 3.55 16.58
CA PRO A 213 9.77 3.23 15.57
C PRO A 213 11.08 3.93 15.91
N GLU A 214 12.21 3.22 15.81
CA GLU A 214 13.52 3.79 16.18
C GLU A 214 14.09 4.66 15.08
N GLU A 215 13.82 4.30 13.84
CA GLU A 215 14.45 4.92 12.67
C GLU A 215 13.44 5.19 11.55
N THR A 216 13.68 6.25 10.80
CA THR A 216 12.95 6.58 9.57
C THR A 216 13.96 6.60 8.43
N PRO A 217 14.28 5.44 7.83
CA PRO A 217 15.34 5.36 6.82
C PRO A 217 14.98 6.06 5.51
N LEU A 218 13.70 6.16 5.19
CA LEU A 218 13.22 6.85 3.99
C LEU A 218 11.98 7.67 4.34
N SER A 219 11.97 8.94 3.91
CA SER A 219 10.85 9.87 4.12
C SER A 219 10.66 10.80 2.92
N GLY A 220 9.52 11.48 2.88
CA GLY A 220 9.23 12.42 1.80
C GLY A 220 8.91 11.74 0.47
N LEU A 221 8.34 10.55 0.49
CA LEU A 221 7.90 9.87 -0.72
C LEU A 221 6.86 10.73 -1.48
N PRO A 222 6.87 10.69 -2.84
CA PRO A 222 5.95 11.48 -3.66
C PRO A 222 4.53 10.92 -3.71
N GLY A 223 4.24 9.87 -2.95
CA GLY A 223 2.94 9.22 -2.88
C GLY A 223 2.72 8.50 -1.56
N TYR A 224 1.66 7.71 -1.53
CA TYR A 224 1.22 6.93 -0.36
C TYR A 224 1.77 5.50 -0.47
N PRO A 225 2.79 5.11 0.32
CA PRO A 225 3.38 3.78 0.25
C PRO A 225 2.40 2.71 0.73
N ALA A 226 2.40 1.58 0.03
CA ALA A 226 1.65 0.38 0.35
C ALA A 226 2.61 -0.79 0.69
N ARG A 227 2.40 -1.96 0.09
CA ARG A 227 3.17 -3.16 0.42
C ARG A 227 4.60 -3.10 -0.10
N ILE A 228 5.47 -3.79 0.62
CA ILE A 228 6.90 -3.89 0.37
C ILE A 228 7.22 -5.36 0.11
N VAL A 229 8.01 -5.65 -0.91
CA VAL A 229 8.43 -7.01 -1.26
C VAL A 229 9.95 -7.01 -1.44
N PRO A 230 10.70 -7.95 -0.82
CA PRO A 230 12.12 -8.11 -1.10
C PRO A 230 12.35 -8.41 -2.58
N ASP A 231 13.43 -7.85 -3.16
CA ASP A 231 13.78 -8.06 -4.57
C ASP A 231 14.57 -9.36 -4.83
N GLY A 232 14.95 -10.07 -3.77
CA GLY A 232 15.80 -11.26 -3.82
C GLY A 232 17.29 -10.97 -3.87
N GLU A 233 17.73 -9.71 -4.00
CA GLU A 233 19.11 -9.26 -4.09
C GLU A 233 19.55 -8.39 -2.90
N GLY A 234 18.65 -8.23 -1.92
CA GLY A 234 18.87 -7.47 -0.69
C GLY A 234 18.23 -6.08 -0.70
N GLY A 235 17.62 -5.67 -1.79
CA GLY A 235 16.78 -4.50 -1.92
C GLY A 235 15.28 -4.84 -1.82
N PHE A 236 14.43 -3.86 -2.20
CA PHE A 236 12.98 -3.98 -2.06
C PHE A 236 12.24 -3.31 -3.22
N TRP A 237 11.08 -3.87 -3.55
CA TRP A 237 10.06 -3.21 -4.34
C TRP A 237 9.00 -2.62 -3.42
N LEU A 238 8.70 -1.35 -3.60
CA LEU A 238 7.70 -0.59 -2.84
C LEU A 238 6.55 -0.17 -3.73
N ALA A 239 5.35 -0.60 -3.41
CA ALA A 239 4.14 -0.11 -4.06
C ALA A 239 3.76 1.27 -3.53
N ILE A 240 3.35 2.16 -4.43
CA ILE A 240 2.79 3.48 -4.11
C ILE A 240 1.39 3.54 -4.73
N PHE A 241 0.34 3.46 -3.92
CA PHE A 241 -1.01 3.25 -4.41
C PHE A 241 -1.71 4.51 -4.92
N ALA A 242 -1.24 5.69 -4.54
CA ALA A 242 -1.72 6.97 -5.05
C ALA A 242 -0.64 8.05 -4.93
N PRO A 243 -0.65 9.06 -5.81
CA PRO A 243 0.32 10.14 -5.78
C PRO A 243 -0.08 11.17 -4.72
N ARG A 244 0.89 11.90 -4.21
CA ARG A 244 0.64 13.16 -3.50
C ARG A 244 0.26 14.23 -4.50
N ASN A 245 -0.70 15.05 -4.12
CA ASN A 245 -1.21 16.16 -4.93
C ASN A 245 -1.26 17.42 -4.07
N GLN A 246 -0.77 18.55 -4.57
CA GLN A 246 -0.72 19.81 -3.81
C GLN A 246 -2.09 20.25 -3.29
N LEU A 247 -3.16 20.07 -4.08
CA LEU A 247 -4.50 20.42 -3.65
C LEU A 247 -5.00 19.49 -2.53
N ILE A 248 -4.75 18.20 -2.63
CA ILE A 248 -5.11 17.24 -1.59
C ILE A 248 -4.36 17.56 -0.30
N GLU A 249 -3.05 17.79 -0.37
CA GLU A 249 -2.22 18.17 0.77
C GLU A 249 -2.70 19.50 1.41
N PHE A 250 -3.15 20.44 0.60
CA PHE A 250 -3.78 21.67 1.08
C PHE A 250 -5.08 21.39 1.83
N VAL A 251 -5.99 20.61 1.23
CA VAL A 251 -7.28 20.24 1.85
C VAL A 251 -7.08 19.50 3.17
N LEU A 252 -6.07 18.63 3.27
CA LEU A 252 -5.74 17.96 4.53
C LEU A 252 -5.40 18.92 5.68
N ARG A 253 -4.98 20.13 5.39
CA ARG A 253 -4.69 21.20 6.38
C ARG A 253 -5.88 22.09 6.70
N GLU A 254 -6.85 22.18 5.79
CA GLU A 254 -8.05 22.99 5.91
C GLU A 254 -9.14 22.28 6.74
N THR A 255 -9.03 22.35 8.06
CA THR A 255 -9.84 21.56 8.99
C THR A 255 -11.35 21.73 8.79
N GLU A 256 -11.85 22.98 8.70
CA GLU A 256 -13.29 23.22 8.56
C GLU A 256 -13.83 22.74 7.21
N TYR A 257 -13.10 23.02 6.13
CA TYR A 257 -13.47 22.58 4.78
C TYR A 257 -13.51 21.06 4.72
N ARG A 258 -12.47 20.40 5.19
CA ARG A 258 -12.34 18.95 5.21
C ARG A 258 -13.47 18.27 6.00
N GLN A 259 -13.78 18.77 7.21
CA GLN A 259 -14.88 18.25 8.03
C GLN A 259 -16.23 18.40 7.35
N ARG A 260 -16.51 19.56 6.73
CA ARG A 260 -17.75 19.78 5.96
C ARG A 260 -17.83 18.83 4.76
N MET A 261 -16.74 18.65 4.02
CA MET A 261 -16.67 17.73 2.89
C MET A 261 -17.00 16.29 3.32
N ILE A 262 -16.35 15.80 4.41
CA ILE A 262 -16.61 14.46 4.95
C ILE A 262 -18.07 14.28 5.38
N ALA A 263 -18.66 15.30 5.97
CA ALA A 263 -20.05 15.24 6.47
C ALA A 263 -21.11 15.33 5.38
N SER A 264 -20.81 15.98 4.25
CA SER A 264 -21.84 16.33 3.24
C SER A 264 -21.68 15.61 1.89
N MET A 265 -20.56 14.96 1.64
CA MET A 265 -20.27 14.33 0.34
C MET A 265 -19.95 12.85 0.48
N LYS A 266 -20.20 12.09 -0.58
CA LYS A 266 -19.73 10.69 -0.69
C LYS A 266 -18.21 10.66 -0.90
N PRO A 267 -17.50 9.62 -0.42
CA PRO A 267 -16.03 9.50 -0.56
C PRO A 267 -15.52 9.65 -2.00
N ASP A 268 -16.24 9.15 -3.00
CA ASP A 268 -15.87 9.24 -4.42
C ASP A 268 -15.67 10.69 -4.89
N PHE A 269 -16.37 11.64 -4.26
CA PHE A 269 -16.34 13.06 -4.59
C PHE A 269 -15.47 13.91 -3.65
N TRP A 270 -14.76 13.29 -2.71
CA TRP A 270 -13.82 14.02 -1.86
C TRP A 270 -12.59 14.46 -2.66
N ILE A 271 -12.05 15.61 -2.31
CA ILE A 271 -10.71 16.02 -2.74
C ILE A 271 -9.70 15.19 -1.92
N ALA A 272 -9.53 13.95 -2.32
CA ALA A 272 -8.74 12.93 -1.66
C ALA A 272 -8.07 12.04 -2.72
N PRO A 273 -6.98 11.34 -2.41
CA PRO A 273 -6.43 10.32 -3.29
C PRO A 273 -7.47 9.21 -3.52
N CYS A 274 -7.39 8.54 -4.64
CA CYS A 274 -8.21 7.36 -4.94
C CYS A 274 -7.39 6.32 -5.69
N LEU A 275 -7.86 5.08 -5.70
CA LEU A 275 -7.18 4.00 -6.42
C LEU A 275 -7.35 4.14 -7.93
N ARG A 276 -8.53 4.59 -8.37
CA ARG A 276 -8.83 4.91 -9.77
C ARG A 276 -9.67 6.17 -9.85
N SER A 277 -9.34 7.08 -10.76
CA SER A 277 -10.09 8.31 -11.06
C SER A 277 -10.46 8.35 -12.54
N GLY A 278 -11.47 9.19 -12.86
CA GLY A 278 -11.88 9.42 -14.23
C GLY A 278 -13.13 8.67 -14.66
N SER A 279 -13.79 7.96 -13.74
CA SER A 279 -15.02 7.21 -13.99
C SER A 279 -16.29 8.07 -13.96
N ASP A 280 -16.30 9.17 -13.19
CA ASP A 280 -17.46 10.08 -13.06
C ASP A 280 -17.04 11.53 -13.34
N PHE A 281 -17.86 12.26 -14.11
CA PHE A 281 -17.61 13.67 -14.43
C PHE A 281 -17.71 14.61 -13.21
N ARG A 282 -18.35 14.17 -12.13
CA ARG A 282 -18.48 14.91 -10.86
C ARG A 282 -17.28 14.76 -9.94
N GLU A 283 -16.36 13.87 -10.25
CA GLU A 283 -15.13 13.73 -9.49
C GLU A 283 -14.35 15.05 -9.46
N PRO A 284 -13.73 15.42 -8.33
CA PRO A 284 -12.88 16.61 -8.26
C PRO A 284 -11.69 16.48 -9.22
N LEU A 285 -11.10 17.63 -9.59
CA LEU A 285 -9.95 17.71 -10.52
C LEU A 285 -10.26 17.19 -11.94
N GLN A 286 -11.52 17.29 -12.37
CA GLN A 286 -11.98 16.90 -13.72
C GLN A 286 -12.17 18.08 -14.67
N GLY A 287 -11.73 19.29 -14.28
CA GLY A 287 -11.90 20.50 -15.09
C GLY A 287 -11.11 20.47 -16.41
N GLY A 288 -11.48 21.34 -17.37
CA GLY A 288 -10.91 21.39 -18.72
C GLY A 288 -9.38 21.62 -18.79
N GLY A 289 -8.77 22.19 -17.74
CA GLY A 289 -7.31 22.28 -17.60
C GLY A 289 -6.61 20.93 -17.41
N VAL A 290 -7.35 19.93 -16.92
CA VAL A 290 -6.84 18.59 -16.59
C VAL A 290 -7.17 17.56 -17.65
N LYS A 291 -8.33 17.70 -18.32
CA LYS A 291 -8.81 16.78 -19.37
C LYS A 291 -8.76 17.43 -20.76
N GLN A 292 -8.48 16.61 -21.75
CA GLN A 292 -8.67 16.94 -23.17
C GLN A 292 -9.51 15.85 -23.81
N MET A 293 -10.63 16.24 -24.44
CA MET A 293 -11.58 15.32 -25.08
C MET A 293 -12.04 14.17 -24.16
N GLY A 294 -12.21 14.45 -22.85
CA GLY A 294 -12.61 13.46 -21.86
C GLY A 294 -11.50 12.62 -21.25
N VAL A 295 -10.28 12.71 -21.78
CA VAL A 295 -9.10 11.97 -21.28
C VAL A 295 -8.23 12.86 -20.41
N LEU A 296 -7.76 12.34 -19.28
CA LEU A 296 -6.79 13.04 -18.40
C LEU A 296 -5.49 13.27 -19.16
N LYS A 297 -4.93 14.46 -19.06
CA LYS A 297 -3.59 14.75 -19.59
C LYS A 297 -2.53 13.97 -18.80
N PRO A 298 -1.50 13.40 -19.42
CA PRO A 298 -0.47 12.61 -18.73
C PRO A 298 0.21 13.35 -17.56
N TRP A 299 0.34 14.67 -17.67
CA TRP A 299 0.96 15.55 -16.67
C TRP A 299 -0.03 16.21 -15.71
N ALA A 300 -1.33 15.86 -15.79
CA ALA A 300 -2.33 16.49 -14.95
C ALA A 300 -2.12 16.15 -13.48
N PRO A 301 -2.46 17.09 -12.57
CA PRO A 301 -2.55 16.76 -11.15
C PRO A 301 -3.67 15.74 -10.98
N THR A 302 -3.31 14.50 -10.71
CA THR A 302 -4.26 13.39 -10.64
C THR A 302 -4.52 12.95 -9.20
N ARG A 303 -5.65 12.26 -8.97
CA ARG A 303 -5.99 11.60 -7.71
C ARG A 303 -5.57 10.14 -7.67
N SER A 304 -5.37 9.51 -8.84
CA SER A 304 -4.92 8.14 -8.98
C SER A 304 -3.72 8.04 -9.92
N TYR A 305 -2.87 7.06 -9.68
CA TYR A 305 -1.62 6.85 -10.40
C TYR A 305 -1.12 5.42 -10.17
N GLY A 306 -0.28 4.91 -11.04
CA GLY A 306 0.46 3.69 -10.80
C GLY A 306 1.92 4.01 -10.56
N LEU A 307 2.48 3.55 -9.45
CA LEU A 307 3.89 3.74 -9.14
C LEU A 307 4.44 2.55 -8.35
N VAL A 308 5.54 2.01 -8.81
CA VAL A 308 6.38 1.05 -8.10
C VAL A 308 7.77 1.63 -8.03
N VAL A 309 8.39 1.57 -6.85
CA VAL A 309 9.75 2.08 -6.61
C VAL A 309 10.66 0.91 -6.23
N HIS A 310 11.79 0.81 -6.90
CA HIS A 310 12.87 -0.09 -6.48
C HIS A 310 13.80 0.65 -5.50
N LEU A 311 14.05 0.02 -4.37
CA LEU A 311 14.95 0.49 -3.33
C LEU A 311 16.13 -0.48 -3.22
N ASP A 312 17.33 0.06 -3.13
CA ASP A 312 18.51 -0.77 -2.86
C ASP A 312 18.56 -1.25 -1.39
N ARG A 313 19.61 -1.97 -1.02
CA ARG A 313 19.82 -2.46 0.35
C ARG A 313 19.97 -1.35 1.40
N HIS A 314 20.24 -0.11 0.98
CA HIS A 314 20.34 1.07 1.85
C HIS A 314 19.02 1.85 1.89
N LEU A 315 17.97 1.33 1.21
CA LEU A 315 16.65 1.94 1.04
C LEU A 315 16.67 3.24 0.21
N GLU A 316 17.70 3.42 -0.63
CA GLU A 316 17.75 4.51 -1.60
C GLU A 316 17.01 4.12 -2.88
N PRO A 317 16.15 5.00 -3.43
CA PRO A 317 15.49 4.74 -4.70
C PRO A 317 16.49 4.64 -5.86
N THR A 318 16.42 3.54 -6.62
CA THR A 318 17.32 3.28 -7.77
C THR A 318 16.58 3.26 -9.10
N ALA A 319 15.29 2.91 -9.10
CA ALA A 319 14.44 2.89 -10.29
C ALA A 319 12.97 3.05 -9.91
N SER A 320 12.14 3.39 -10.87
CA SER A 320 10.70 3.44 -10.70
C SER A 320 9.95 3.09 -11.98
N LEU A 321 8.74 2.53 -11.81
CA LEU A 321 7.84 2.12 -12.88
C LEU A 321 6.55 2.92 -12.72
N HIS A 322 6.10 3.58 -13.77
CA HIS A 322 4.97 4.49 -13.71
C HIS A 322 3.85 4.10 -14.67
N SER A 323 2.60 4.28 -14.21
CA SER A 323 1.41 4.43 -15.04
C SER A 323 0.84 5.81 -14.78
N ARG A 324 0.86 6.65 -15.82
CA ARG A 324 0.55 8.08 -15.70
C ARG A 324 -0.96 8.34 -15.52
N ALA A 325 -1.32 9.60 -15.34
CA ALA A 325 -2.71 10.03 -15.12
C ALA A 325 -3.72 9.50 -16.15
N ASN A 326 -3.30 9.24 -17.37
CA ASN A 326 -4.09 8.66 -18.47
C ASN A 326 -3.87 7.15 -18.66
N GLY A 327 -3.03 6.53 -17.82
CA GLY A 327 -2.67 5.12 -17.90
C GLY A 327 -3.73 4.14 -17.38
N HIS A 328 -3.38 2.86 -17.32
CA HIS A 328 -4.30 1.76 -17.03
C HIS A 328 -3.81 0.77 -15.97
N VAL A 329 -2.76 1.13 -15.20
CA VAL A 329 -2.23 0.32 -14.09
C VAL A 329 -2.18 1.18 -12.83
N HIS A 330 -3.34 1.68 -12.37
CA HIS A 330 -3.45 2.58 -11.23
C HIS A 330 -3.80 1.85 -9.93
N GLY A 331 -3.44 2.48 -8.81
CA GLY A 331 -3.73 1.93 -7.49
C GLY A 331 -2.94 0.66 -7.22
N VAL A 332 -1.62 0.72 -7.46
CA VAL A 332 -0.73 -0.42 -7.15
C VAL A 332 -0.65 -0.59 -5.64
N THR A 333 -1.22 -1.67 -5.13
CA THR A 333 -1.27 -1.97 -3.69
C THR A 333 -0.43 -3.15 -3.29
N SER A 334 -0.18 -4.09 -4.21
CA SER A 334 0.52 -5.33 -3.88
C SER A 334 1.44 -5.80 -5.00
N MET A 335 2.43 -6.58 -4.62
CA MET A 335 3.41 -7.18 -5.53
C MET A 335 3.85 -8.53 -4.98
N ALA A 336 4.38 -9.38 -5.83
CA ALA A 336 5.03 -10.64 -5.44
C ALA A 336 6.15 -10.99 -6.41
N LEU A 337 7.26 -11.51 -5.89
CA LEU A 337 8.22 -12.25 -6.72
C LEU A 337 7.71 -13.66 -6.91
N HIS A 338 7.49 -14.05 -8.16
CA HIS A 338 7.05 -15.40 -8.49
C HIS A 338 7.68 -15.89 -9.79
N GLY A 339 8.03 -17.18 -9.81
CA GLY A 339 8.67 -17.81 -10.97
C GLY A 339 7.72 -17.92 -12.18
N ARG A 340 8.17 -17.47 -13.33
CA ARG A 340 7.54 -17.71 -14.63
C ARG A 340 8.57 -18.30 -15.57
N ASN A 341 8.28 -19.44 -16.19
CA ASN A 341 9.22 -20.14 -17.04
C ASN A 341 10.59 -20.44 -16.39
N GLY A 342 10.61 -20.67 -15.07
CA GLY A 342 11.83 -20.98 -14.31
C GLY A 342 12.61 -19.75 -13.81
N THR A 343 12.20 -18.53 -14.17
CA THR A 343 12.83 -17.28 -13.76
C THR A 343 11.95 -16.46 -12.83
N PRO A 344 12.49 -15.83 -11.76
CA PRO A 344 11.72 -14.94 -10.91
C PRO A 344 11.30 -13.67 -11.68
N HIS A 345 10.02 -13.32 -11.63
CA HIS A 345 9.45 -12.09 -12.14
C HIS A 345 8.74 -11.31 -11.06
N LEU A 346 8.71 -9.99 -11.20
CA LEU A 346 7.89 -9.13 -10.35
C LEU A 346 6.47 -9.07 -10.91
N TRP A 347 5.52 -9.61 -10.15
CA TRP A 347 4.10 -9.50 -10.39
C TRP A 347 3.53 -8.30 -9.62
N ILE A 348 2.73 -7.49 -10.29
CA ILE A 348 2.26 -6.20 -9.78
C ILE A 348 0.74 -6.19 -9.84
N GLY A 349 0.08 -6.03 -8.70
CA GLY A 349 -1.36 -5.91 -8.57
C GLY A 349 -1.81 -4.47 -8.47
N ALA A 350 -2.57 -4.02 -9.45
CA ALA A 350 -3.17 -2.71 -9.52
C ALA A 350 -4.65 -2.79 -9.17
N LYS A 351 -4.97 -2.62 -7.87
CA LYS A 351 -6.32 -2.73 -7.33
C LYS A 351 -7.28 -1.72 -7.96
N GLY A 352 -6.79 -0.55 -8.33
CA GLY A 352 -7.59 0.52 -8.93
C GLY A 352 -8.17 0.16 -10.29
N ASP A 353 -7.39 -0.54 -11.13
CA ASP A 353 -7.83 -1.00 -12.44
C ASP A 353 -8.25 -2.48 -12.47
N GLY A 354 -8.09 -3.19 -11.36
CA GLY A 354 -8.44 -4.62 -11.29
C GLY A 354 -7.57 -5.49 -12.20
N VAL A 355 -6.27 -5.16 -12.33
CA VAL A 355 -5.36 -5.87 -13.20
C VAL A 355 -4.11 -6.36 -12.48
N VAL A 356 -3.54 -7.45 -12.99
CA VAL A 356 -2.22 -7.92 -12.61
C VAL A 356 -1.35 -7.91 -13.85
N VAL A 357 -0.20 -7.23 -13.75
CA VAL A 357 0.81 -7.18 -14.80
C VAL A 357 2.09 -7.84 -14.30
N VAL A 358 2.96 -8.25 -15.22
CA VAL A 358 4.25 -8.85 -14.89
C VAL A 358 5.38 -8.04 -15.54
N LEU A 359 6.37 -7.68 -14.73
CA LEU A 359 7.58 -7.05 -15.25
C LEU A 359 8.47 -8.14 -15.86
N PRO A 360 8.84 -8.03 -17.15
CA PRO A 360 9.81 -8.93 -17.77
C PRO A 360 11.18 -8.82 -17.06
N GLU A 361 12.06 -9.79 -17.33
CA GLU A 361 13.43 -9.78 -16.82
C GLU A 361 14.18 -8.47 -17.10
N LYS A 362 15.20 -8.20 -16.31
CA LYS A 362 16.07 -6.99 -16.15
C LYS A 362 16.55 -6.24 -17.41
N GLY A 363 15.91 -6.33 -18.55
CA GLY A 363 16.26 -5.54 -19.74
C GLY A 363 15.49 -4.23 -19.93
N VAL A 364 14.46 -3.96 -19.12
CA VAL A 364 13.53 -2.82 -19.31
C VAL A 364 13.87 -1.61 -18.41
N LEU A 365 14.81 -1.74 -17.49
CA LEU A 365 15.20 -0.67 -16.57
C LEU A 365 16.42 0.14 -17.01
N ASP A 366 17.04 -0.20 -18.14
CA ASP A 366 18.32 0.37 -18.62
C ASP A 366 18.19 1.43 -19.74
N ASP A 367 16.97 1.94 -20.06
CA ASP A 367 16.74 2.99 -21.06
C ASP A 367 16.25 4.33 -20.46
#